data_703e341c7f79e657c484eeca2884ac3b
#
_entry.id   703e341c7f79e657c484eeca2884ac3b
#
_cell.length_a   1.000
_cell.length_b   1.000
_cell.length_c   1.000
_cell.angle_alpha   90.00
_cell.angle_beta   90.00
_cell.angle_gamma   90.00
#
_symmetry.space_group_name_H-M   'P 1'
#
loop_
_entity.id
_entity.type
_entity.pdbx_description
1 polymer ?
#
loop_
_entity_poly.entity_id
_entity_poly.type
_entity_poly.pdbx_seq_one_letter_code
_entity_poly.pdbx_strand_id
1 'polypeptide(L)'
;MTVHVMLNQKGGVGKSTLTMNLAAVKADVLTSGDDDVQSPVAAISVDPQGSAVWWASRVEELPFLIDQVHDNLEVLRNLDKLPGIKHVYVDTPGWIDLSGNDDGTDVLGAGSSGDALRAVLDVADLVIVPIEPEPLCFDPTARTIKQVLEPLGKKFIVVVNNWDPRDGKVDLEQTREFVQANGWPLARTVVRHYKVHTRAAAEGRVVTEYEANRVSLQAREDFYKLSLELADGGR
;
A
#
# COMPACT_ATOMS: atom_id res chain seq x y z
N MET A 1 7.69 13.10 -10.10
CA MET A 1 6.53 12.50 -9.41
C MET A 1 6.87 11.05 -9.09
N THR A 2 6.34 10.50 -8.01
CA THR A 2 6.59 9.09 -7.62
C THR A 2 5.27 8.38 -7.40
N VAL A 3 5.09 7.24 -8.07
CA VAL A 3 3.88 6.40 -7.97
C VAL A 3 4.21 5.12 -7.21
N HIS A 4 3.58 4.94 -6.05
CA HIS A 4 3.67 3.74 -5.22
C HIS A 4 2.39 2.93 -5.34
N VAL A 5 2.48 1.64 -5.65
CA VAL A 5 1.33 0.74 -5.79
C VAL A 5 1.36 -0.31 -4.68
N MET A 6 0.30 -0.40 -3.86
CA MET A 6 0.15 -1.48 -2.86
C MET A 6 -0.44 -2.69 -3.56
N LEU A 7 0.30 -3.79 -3.64
CA LEU A 7 -0.15 -4.98 -4.36
C LEU A 7 0.11 -6.25 -3.56
N ASN A 8 -0.91 -7.02 -3.33
CA ASN A 8 -0.85 -8.43 -2.93
C ASN A 8 -2.18 -9.09 -3.27
N GLN A 9 -2.12 -10.30 -3.84
CA GLN A 9 -3.29 -11.14 -4.14
C GLN A 9 -4.10 -11.44 -2.87
N LYS A 10 -3.44 -11.58 -1.72
CA LYS A 10 -4.09 -11.84 -0.43
C LYS A 10 -4.94 -10.64 0.01
N GLY A 11 -6.21 -10.89 0.31
CA GLY A 11 -7.08 -9.95 0.99
C GLY A 11 -6.70 -9.79 2.47
N GLY A 12 -6.97 -8.60 3.05
CA GLY A 12 -6.78 -8.36 4.48
C GLY A 12 -5.37 -7.95 4.91
N VAL A 13 -4.35 -8.10 4.08
CA VAL A 13 -2.95 -7.77 4.43
C VAL A 13 -2.66 -6.28 4.66
N GLY A 14 -3.67 -5.43 4.64
CA GLY A 14 -3.58 -4.02 5.00
C GLY A 14 -3.16 -3.07 3.87
N LYS A 15 -3.44 -3.39 2.60
CA LYS A 15 -3.14 -2.50 1.46
C LYS A 15 -3.74 -1.11 1.63
N SER A 16 -5.05 -1.01 1.85
CA SER A 16 -5.74 0.27 2.08
C SER A 16 -5.20 1.00 3.31
N THR A 17 -4.86 0.28 4.39
CA THR A 17 -4.27 0.87 5.59
C THR A 17 -2.91 1.49 5.30
N LEU A 18 -2.05 0.79 4.53
CA LEU A 18 -0.76 1.34 4.12
C LEU A 18 -0.94 2.53 3.18
N THR A 19 -1.84 2.44 2.19
CA THR A 19 -2.13 3.53 1.25
C THR A 19 -2.52 4.81 1.99
N MET A 20 -3.54 4.74 2.85
CA MET A 20 -4.07 5.91 3.56
C MET A 20 -3.03 6.53 4.51
N ASN A 21 -2.34 5.72 5.29
CA ASN A 21 -1.42 6.23 6.30
C ASN A 21 -0.06 6.66 5.73
N LEU A 22 0.44 6.02 4.66
CA LEU A 22 1.63 6.51 3.95
C LEU A 22 1.35 7.83 3.22
N ALA A 23 0.16 7.97 2.61
CA ALA A 23 -0.26 9.24 2.01
C ALA A 23 -0.34 10.35 3.07
N ALA A 24 -0.95 10.08 4.23
CA ALA A 24 -1.05 11.04 5.33
C ALA A 24 0.32 11.49 5.85
N VAL A 25 1.22 10.54 6.14
CA VAL A 25 2.58 10.85 6.61
C VAL A 25 3.38 11.62 5.56
N LYS A 26 3.24 11.27 4.28
CA LYS A 26 3.93 11.99 3.21
C LYS A 26 3.39 13.42 3.06
N ALA A 27 2.09 13.60 3.17
CA ALA A 27 1.47 14.91 3.15
C ALA A 27 1.96 15.77 4.33
N ASP A 28 1.91 15.24 5.54
CA ASP A 28 2.38 15.91 6.76
C ASP A 28 3.84 16.41 6.63
N VAL A 29 4.73 15.56 6.09
CA VAL A 29 6.14 15.93 5.85
C VAL A 29 6.30 17.04 4.81
N LEU A 30 5.43 17.09 3.78
CA LEU A 30 5.55 18.03 2.67
C LEU A 30 4.79 19.33 2.86
N THR A 31 3.76 19.34 3.73
CA THR A 31 2.92 20.51 3.99
C THR A 31 3.12 21.08 5.39
N SER A 32 4.02 20.48 6.20
CA SER A 32 4.20 20.88 7.60
C SER A 32 4.46 22.39 7.74
N GLY A 33 3.46 23.12 8.24
CA GLY A 33 3.51 24.54 8.57
C GLY A 33 2.78 25.48 7.62
N ASP A 34 2.08 24.98 6.61
CA ASP A 34 1.30 25.85 5.70
C ASP A 34 -0.05 25.18 5.37
N ASP A 35 -1.09 25.56 6.09
CA ASP A 35 -2.45 25.03 5.94
C ASP A 35 -3.14 25.52 4.66
N ASP A 36 -2.60 26.55 3.99
CA ASP A 36 -3.17 27.14 2.78
C ASP A 36 -2.67 26.46 1.47
N VAL A 37 -1.72 25.52 1.57
CA VAL A 37 -1.15 24.85 0.40
C VAL A 37 -1.85 23.53 0.11
N GLN A 38 -2.41 23.40 -1.09
CA GLN A 38 -2.95 22.12 -1.55
C GLN A 38 -1.89 21.02 -1.45
N SER A 39 -2.23 19.92 -0.82
CA SER A 39 -1.31 18.80 -0.64
C SER A 39 -0.77 18.26 -1.97
N PRO A 40 0.55 18.07 -2.11
CA PRO A 40 1.14 17.50 -3.31
C PRO A 40 1.07 15.95 -3.30
N VAL A 41 0.17 15.36 -2.51
CA VAL A 41 0.01 13.92 -2.33
C VAL A 41 -1.40 13.50 -2.71
N ALA A 42 -1.52 12.39 -3.43
CA ALA A 42 -2.79 11.78 -3.76
C ALA A 42 -2.81 10.28 -3.41
N ALA A 43 -3.95 9.79 -2.97
CA ALA A 43 -4.29 8.38 -2.89
C ALA A 43 -5.31 8.05 -3.98
N ILE A 44 -5.09 6.96 -4.72
CA ILE A 44 -6.00 6.50 -5.77
C ILE A 44 -6.42 5.08 -5.45
N SER A 45 -7.72 4.83 -5.30
CA SER A 45 -8.25 3.48 -5.15
C SER A 45 -8.70 2.93 -6.49
N VAL A 46 -8.10 1.82 -6.91
CA VAL A 46 -8.57 1.02 -8.05
C VAL A 46 -9.36 -0.20 -7.58
N ASP A 47 -9.57 -0.34 -6.26
CA ASP A 47 -10.40 -1.38 -5.68
C ASP A 47 -11.89 -1.04 -5.83
N PRO A 48 -12.68 -1.83 -6.60
CA PRO A 48 -14.12 -1.62 -6.71
C PRO A 48 -14.87 -1.73 -5.38
N GLN A 49 -14.31 -2.44 -4.39
CA GLN A 49 -14.85 -2.54 -3.03
C GLN A 49 -14.75 -1.21 -2.27
N GLY A 50 -13.85 -0.32 -2.68
CA GLY A 50 -13.79 1.05 -2.19
C GLY A 50 -13.40 1.21 -0.73
N SER A 51 -12.60 0.29 -0.16
CA SER A 51 -12.21 0.35 1.26
C SER A 51 -11.53 1.66 1.65
N ALA A 52 -10.62 2.17 0.80
CA ALA A 52 -9.95 3.45 1.04
C ALA A 52 -10.93 4.63 0.92
N VAL A 53 -11.83 4.59 -0.06
CA VAL A 53 -12.85 5.65 -0.25
C VAL A 53 -13.91 5.62 0.86
N TRP A 54 -14.31 4.43 1.30
CA TRP A 54 -15.18 4.30 2.47
C TRP A 54 -14.54 4.91 3.73
N TRP A 55 -13.25 4.69 3.94
CA TRP A 55 -12.49 5.33 5.02
C TRP A 55 -12.48 6.85 4.83
N ALA A 56 -12.11 7.32 3.64
CA ALA A 56 -12.04 8.75 3.31
C ALA A 56 -13.37 9.47 3.53
N SER A 57 -14.50 8.83 3.22
CA SER A 57 -15.84 9.41 3.41
C SER A 57 -16.19 9.70 4.88
N ARG A 58 -15.42 9.24 5.83
CA ARG A 58 -15.58 9.45 7.27
C ARG A 58 -14.60 10.47 7.84
N VAL A 59 -13.60 10.87 7.09
CA VAL A 59 -12.62 11.88 7.50
C VAL A 59 -13.18 13.25 7.17
N GLU A 60 -13.22 14.17 8.15
CA GLU A 60 -13.72 15.52 7.91
C GLU A 60 -12.79 16.29 6.96
N GLU A 61 -11.48 16.14 7.15
CA GLU A 61 -10.47 16.78 6.32
C GLU A 61 -9.25 15.84 6.17
N LEU A 62 -8.96 15.43 4.95
CA LEU A 62 -7.79 14.60 4.65
C LEU A 62 -6.60 15.49 4.28
N PRO A 63 -5.39 15.20 4.81
CA PRO A 63 -4.19 15.96 4.45
C PRO A 63 -3.67 15.65 3.04
N PHE A 64 -4.41 14.88 2.23
CA PHE A 64 -4.07 14.50 0.85
C PHE A 64 -5.35 14.37 0.01
N LEU A 65 -5.18 14.40 -1.30
CA LEU A 65 -6.29 14.14 -2.22
C LEU A 65 -6.58 12.63 -2.32
N ILE A 66 -7.85 12.26 -2.46
CA ILE A 66 -8.25 10.86 -2.71
C ILE A 66 -9.31 10.78 -3.78
N ASP A 67 -9.18 9.77 -4.64
CA ASP A 67 -10.20 9.45 -5.64
C ASP A 67 -10.29 7.94 -5.86
N GLN A 68 -11.45 7.48 -6.34
CA GLN A 68 -11.67 6.10 -6.78
C GLN A 68 -11.75 6.06 -8.30
N VAL A 69 -10.76 5.41 -8.91
CA VAL A 69 -10.65 5.33 -10.37
C VAL A 69 -10.39 3.87 -10.74
N HIS A 70 -11.42 3.13 -11.15
CA HIS A 70 -11.31 1.72 -11.53
C HIS A 70 -11.70 1.44 -12.97
N ASP A 71 -12.31 2.40 -13.67
CA ASP A 71 -12.85 2.29 -15.03
C ASP A 71 -12.27 3.32 -16.02
N ASN A 72 -11.54 4.32 -15.53
CA ASN A 72 -10.90 5.33 -16.38
C ASN A 72 -9.42 5.03 -16.59
N LEU A 73 -9.12 4.17 -17.56
CA LEU A 73 -7.75 3.76 -17.88
C LEU A 73 -6.86 4.92 -18.36
N GLU A 74 -7.42 5.98 -18.94
CA GLU A 74 -6.66 7.15 -19.37
C GLU A 74 -6.06 7.88 -18.16
N VAL A 75 -6.86 8.09 -17.11
CA VAL A 75 -6.37 8.67 -15.85
C VAL A 75 -5.32 7.77 -15.22
N LEU A 76 -5.58 6.45 -15.13
CA LEU A 76 -4.65 5.51 -14.50
C LEU A 76 -3.30 5.43 -15.20
N ARG A 77 -3.26 5.55 -16.54
CA ARG A 77 -2.00 5.57 -17.32
C ARG A 77 -1.23 6.89 -17.22
N ASN A 78 -1.82 7.92 -16.64
CA ASN A 78 -1.22 9.24 -16.48
C ASN A 78 -1.10 9.66 -15.00
N LEU A 79 -1.13 8.71 -14.06
CA LEU A 79 -0.96 9.01 -12.63
C LEU A 79 0.40 9.66 -12.32
N ASP A 80 1.39 9.41 -13.15
CA ASP A 80 2.72 10.02 -13.08
C ASP A 80 2.77 11.47 -13.60
N LYS A 81 1.64 12.03 -14.09
CA LYS A 81 1.53 13.37 -14.72
C LYS A 81 0.45 14.24 -14.09
N LEU A 82 -0.08 13.90 -12.94
CA LEU A 82 -1.15 14.66 -12.28
C LEU A 82 -0.64 16.05 -11.89
N PRO A 83 -1.33 17.14 -12.32
CA PRO A 83 -0.89 18.51 -12.04
C PRO A 83 -0.85 18.78 -10.53
N GLY A 84 0.24 19.38 -10.05
CA GLY A 84 0.41 19.73 -8.62
C GLY A 84 0.74 18.56 -7.69
N ILE A 85 0.65 17.31 -8.15
CA ILE A 85 0.93 16.12 -7.35
C ILE A 85 2.41 15.71 -7.51
N LYS A 86 3.05 15.35 -6.41
CA LYS A 86 4.43 14.84 -6.35
C LYS A 86 4.49 13.36 -5.98
N HIS A 87 3.53 12.87 -5.20
CA HIS A 87 3.45 11.48 -4.75
C HIS A 87 2.05 10.94 -4.91
N VAL A 88 1.95 9.75 -5.49
CA VAL A 88 0.69 8.99 -5.64
C VAL A 88 0.84 7.65 -4.93
N TYR A 89 -0.14 7.30 -4.11
CA TYR A 89 -0.27 6.00 -3.48
C TYR A 89 -1.52 5.30 -4.01
N VAL A 90 -1.34 4.12 -4.61
CA VAL A 90 -2.44 3.39 -5.25
C VAL A 90 -2.85 2.21 -4.40
N ASP A 91 -4.12 2.17 -4.01
CA ASP A 91 -4.77 1.05 -3.34
C ASP A 91 -5.36 0.09 -4.36
N THR A 92 -5.01 -1.21 -4.27
CA THR A 92 -5.47 -2.23 -5.21
C THR A 92 -6.39 -3.24 -4.53
N PRO A 93 -7.26 -3.94 -5.30
CA PRO A 93 -8.12 -4.98 -4.75
C PRO A 93 -7.31 -6.12 -4.10
N GLY A 94 -7.92 -6.78 -3.13
CA GLY A 94 -7.34 -7.90 -2.39
C GLY A 94 -7.31 -9.21 -3.15
N TRP A 95 -8.03 -9.31 -4.27
CA TRP A 95 -8.12 -10.53 -5.05
C TRP A 95 -7.85 -10.26 -6.52
N ILE A 96 -6.82 -10.92 -7.01
CA ILE A 96 -6.49 -10.98 -8.43
C ILE A 96 -6.70 -12.44 -8.83
N ASP A 97 -7.58 -12.72 -9.76
CA ASP A 97 -7.75 -14.06 -10.31
C ASP A 97 -6.55 -14.42 -11.19
N LEU A 98 -5.53 -14.97 -10.56
CA LEU A 98 -4.38 -15.52 -11.27
C LEU A 98 -4.64 -16.95 -11.81
N SER A 99 -5.84 -17.48 -11.63
CA SER A 99 -6.24 -18.80 -12.13
C SER A 99 -6.74 -18.76 -13.59
N GLY A 100 -6.86 -17.57 -14.18
CA GLY A 100 -7.33 -17.38 -15.54
C GLY A 100 -6.24 -17.59 -16.56
N ASN A 101 -6.23 -18.72 -17.14
CA ASN A 101 -5.62 -19.27 -18.35
C ASN A 101 -4.45 -20.23 -18.11
N ASP A 102 -4.75 -21.50 -18.36
CA ASP A 102 -3.79 -22.61 -18.48
C ASP A 102 -2.72 -22.38 -19.57
N ASP A 103 -2.84 -21.33 -20.37
CA ASP A 103 -1.92 -20.98 -21.47
C ASP A 103 -0.88 -19.93 -21.08
N GLY A 104 -0.84 -19.45 -19.83
CA GLY A 104 0.27 -18.64 -19.28
C GLY A 104 0.45 -17.24 -19.86
N THR A 105 -0.54 -16.69 -20.57
CA THR A 105 -0.36 -15.46 -21.36
C THR A 105 -0.86 -14.18 -20.66
N ASP A 106 -1.69 -14.27 -19.62
CA ASP A 106 -2.22 -13.08 -18.94
C ASP A 106 -2.45 -13.29 -17.43
N VAL A 107 -1.44 -12.96 -16.64
CA VAL A 107 -1.41 -13.17 -15.19
C VAL A 107 -2.38 -12.27 -14.42
N LEU A 108 -2.79 -11.13 -14.99
CA LEU A 108 -3.69 -10.18 -14.34
C LEU A 108 -5.17 -10.41 -14.70
N GLY A 109 -5.44 -11.38 -15.57
CA GLY A 109 -6.78 -11.72 -16.03
C GLY A 109 -7.36 -10.73 -17.04
N ALA A 110 -8.43 -11.14 -17.71
CA ALA A 110 -9.17 -10.28 -18.63
C ALA A 110 -10.21 -9.44 -17.86
N GLY A 111 -10.53 -8.26 -18.39
CA GLY A 111 -11.58 -7.38 -17.89
C GLY A 111 -11.07 -6.12 -17.16
N SER A 112 -12.02 -5.28 -16.75
CA SER A 112 -11.73 -3.92 -16.25
C SER A 112 -10.76 -3.89 -15.07
N SER A 113 -10.86 -4.84 -14.14
CA SER A 113 -9.94 -4.91 -12.99
C SER A 113 -8.52 -5.26 -13.40
N GLY A 114 -8.34 -6.22 -14.33
CA GLY A 114 -7.03 -6.56 -14.88
C GLY A 114 -6.43 -5.39 -15.67
N ASP A 115 -7.24 -4.70 -16.46
CA ASP A 115 -6.81 -3.53 -17.23
C ASP A 115 -6.40 -2.37 -16.32
N ALA A 116 -7.15 -2.12 -15.25
CA ALA A 116 -6.82 -1.11 -14.25
C ALA A 116 -5.48 -1.44 -13.54
N LEU A 117 -5.27 -2.71 -13.15
CA LEU A 117 -4.01 -3.14 -12.53
C LEU A 117 -2.82 -3.00 -13.50
N ARG A 118 -2.97 -3.37 -14.78
CA ARG A 118 -1.92 -3.14 -15.79
C ARG A 118 -1.60 -1.65 -15.89
N ALA A 119 -2.62 -0.81 -16.01
CA ALA A 119 -2.44 0.62 -16.16
C ALA A 119 -1.66 1.24 -14.98
N VAL A 120 -1.99 0.89 -13.74
CA VAL A 120 -1.27 1.42 -12.57
C VAL A 120 0.12 0.79 -12.41
N LEU A 121 0.29 -0.49 -12.75
CA LEU A 121 1.60 -1.12 -12.71
C LEU A 121 2.55 -0.55 -13.78
N ASP A 122 2.04 -0.19 -14.97
CA ASP A 122 2.86 0.41 -16.02
C ASP A 122 3.56 1.68 -15.57
N VAL A 123 2.88 2.53 -14.79
CA VAL A 123 3.39 3.81 -14.28
C VAL A 123 3.99 3.73 -12.87
N ALA A 124 3.99 2.55 -12.25
CA ALA A 124 4.53 2.36 -10.91
C ALA A 124 6.06 2.51 -10.87
N ASP A 125 6.57 3.40 -10.01
CA ASP A 125 8.00 3.51 -9.68
C ASP A 125 8.42 2.46 -8.66
N LEU A 126 7.52 2.10 -7.75
CA LEU A 126 7.76 1.08 -6.71
C LEU A 126 6.46 0.39 -6.36
N VAL A 127 6.48 -0.94 -6.33
CA VAL A 127 5.38 -1.74 -5.79
C VAL A 127 5.69 -2.14 -4.36
N ILE A 128 4.80 -1.82 -3.43
CA ILE A 128 4.87 -2.20 -2.03
C ILE A 128 4.02 -3.44 -1.84
N VAL A 129 4.64 -4.53 -1.40
CA VAL A 129 3.99 -5.83 -1.22
C VAL A 129 3.84 -6.10 0.28
N PRO A 130 2.69 -5.76 0.90
CA PRO A 130 2.47 -6.09 2.30
C PRO A 130 2.31 -7.59 2.51
N ILE A 131 2.95 -8.13 3.56
CA ILE A 131 2.80 -9.52 4.02
C ILE A 131 2.52 -9.52 5.52
N GLU A 132 1.53 -10.27 5.96
CA GLU A 132 1.32 -10.53 7.37
C GLU A 132 2.21 -11.69 7.83
N PRO A 133 2.66 -11.69 9.09
CA PRO A 133 3.48 -12.77 9.63
C PRO A 133 2.64 -14.02 9.93
N GLU A 134 2.02 -14.56 8.89
CA GLU A 134 1.19 -15.74 8.91
C GLU A 134 1.52 -16.66 7.72
N PRO A 135 1.66 -17.99 7.93
CA PRO A 135 1.99 -18.94 6.85
C PRO A 135 1.02 -18.88 5.66
N LEU A 136 -0.27 -18.58 5.91
CA LEU A 136 -1.29 -18.47 4.86
C LEU A 136 -1.09 -17.24 3.93
N CYS A 137 -0.18 -16.33 4.28
CA CYS A 137 0.19 -15.19 3.44
C CYS A 137 1.35 -15.49 2.49
N PHE A 138 2.13 -16.56 2.72
CA PHE A 138 3.36 -16.83 1.97
C PHE A 138 3.08 -17.17 0.50
N ASP A 139 2.20 -18.13 0.25
CA ASP A 139 1.89 -18.55 -1.13
C ASP A 139 1.23 -17.45 -1.97
N PRO A 140 0.20 -16.72 -1.50
CA PRO A 140 -0.34 -15.59 -2.25
C PRO A 140 0.68 -14.49 -2.52
N THR A 141 1.58 -14.20 -1.57
CA THR A 141 2.66 -13.23 -1.76
C THR A 141 3.66 -13.72 -2.80
N ALA A 142 4.04 -15.01 -2.74
CA ALA A 142 4.93 -15.61 -3.74
C ALA A 142 4.34 -15.55 -5.15
N ARG A 143 3.05 -15.87 -5.30
CA ARG A 143 2.36 -15.76 -6.60
C ARG A 143 2.35 -14.32 -7.11
N THR A 144 2.02 -13.36 -6.26
CA THR A 144 2.02 -11.94 -6.62
C THR A 144 3.39 -11.53 -7.18
N ILE A 145 4.47 -11.91 -6.51
CA ILE A 145 5.81 -11.52 -6.94
C ILE A 145 6.25 -12.30 -8.18
N LYS A 146 6.21 -13.63 -8.14
CA LYS A 146 6.75 -14.51 -9.22
C LYS A 146 5.93 -14.48 -10.50
N GLN A 147 4.61 -14.29 -10.40
CA GLN A 147 3.73 -14.34 -11.56
C GLN A 147 3.38 -12.96 -12.11
N VAL A 148 3.52 -11.89 -11.30
CA VAL A 148 3.18 -10.53 -11.75
C VAL A 148 4.41 -9.64 -11.78
N LEU A 149 5.09 -9.44 -10.66
CA LEU A 149 6.08 -8.38 -10.56
C LEU A 149 7.40 -8.71 -11.25
N GLU A 150 7.92 -9.94 -11.07
CA GLU A 150 9.15 -10.38 -11.72
C GLU A 150 9.02 -10.43 -13.24
N PRO A 151 7.95 -11.05 -13.84
CA PRO A 151 7.77 -11.06 -15.27
C PRO A 151 7.59 -9.68 -15.91
N LEU A 152 6.96 -8.74 -15.18
CA LEU A 152 6.81 -7.36 -15.62
C LEU A 152 8.06 -6.50 -15.35
N GLY A 153 9.10 -7.06 -14.72
CA GLY A 153 10.33 -6.34 -14.37
C GLY A 153 10.08 -5.17 -13.41
N LYS A 154 9.04 -5.25 -12.57
CA LYS A 154 8.67 -4.15 -11.66
C LYS A 154 9.55 -4.12 -10.43
N LYS A 155 10.02 -2.92 -10.08
CA LYS A 155 10.70 -2.70 -8.82
C LYS A 155 9.69 -2.87 -7.68
N PHE A 156 10.04 -3.66 -6.68
CA PHE A 156 9.17 -3.88 -5.52
C PHE A 156 9.96 -3.98 -4.21
N ILE A 157 9.24 -3.87 -3.10
CA ILE A 157 9.74 -4.12 -1.75
C ILE A 157 8.65 -4.83 -0.93
N VAL A 158 9.03 -5.87 -0.21
CA VAL A 158 8.13 -6.55 0.72
C VAL A 158 8.14 -5.82 2.06
N VAL A 159 6.97 -5.59 2.63
CA VAL A 159 6.80 -4.93 3.93
C VAL A 159 6.04 -5.86 4.87
N VAL A 160 6.67 -6.25 5.98
CA VAL A 160 5.94 -6.97 7.03
C VAL A 160 4.96 -6.01 7.69
N ASN A 161 3.69 -6.34 7.59
CA ASN A 161 2.59 -5.55 8.10
C ASN A 161 1.76 -6.35 9.11
N ASN A 162 1.07 -5.64 9.99
CA ASN A 162 0.12 -6.23 10.93
C ASN A 162 0.71 -7.21 11.95
N TRP A 163 2.02 -7.09 12.27
CA TRP A 163 2.66 -7.89 13.30
C TRP A 163 2.26 -7.42 14.71
N ASP A 164 1.71 -8.33 15.52
CA ASP A 164 1.43 -8.06 16.94
C ASP A 164 2.65 -8.44 17.81
N PRO A 165 3.29 -7.49 18.48
CA PRO A 165 4.42 -7.79 19.36
C PRO A 165 4.10 -8.77 20.51
N ARG A 166 2.82 -8.97 20.84
CA ARG A 166 2.36 -9.90 21.88
C ARG A 166 2.45 -11.35 21.44
N ASP A 167 2.43 -11.62 20.13
CA ASP A 167 2.52 -12.95 19.56
C ASP A 167 3.98 -13.48 19.51
N GLY A 168 4.93 -12.66 20.00
CA GLY A 168 6.34 -13.00 19.98
C GLY A 168 7.00 -12.75 18.62
N LYS A 169 8.18 -13.34 18.41
CA LYS A 169 8.98 -13.06 17.20
C LYS A 169 9.05 -14.22 16.22
N VAL A 170 8.54 -15.38 16.58
CA VAL A 170 8.72 -16.61 15.77
C VAL A 170 8.14 -16.41 14.36
N ASP A 171 6.89 -15.99 14.25
CA ASP A 171 6.21 -15.82 12.97
C ASP A 171 6.82 -14.64 12.17
N LEU A 172 7.26 -13.60 12.87
CA LEU A 172 7.98 -12.48 12.25
C LEU A 172 9.30 -12.96 11.61
N GLU A 173 10.12 -13.72 12.34
CA GLU A 173 11.39 -14.20 11.81
C GLU A 173 11.19 -15.23 10.69
N GLN A 174 10.22 -16.13 10.80
CA GLN A 174 9.85 -17.04 9.72
C GLN A 174 9.43 -16.28 8.45
N THR A 175 8.67 -15.21 8.60
CA THR A 175 8.27 -14.36 7.46
C THR A 175 9.47 -13.68 6.83
N ARG A 176 10.41 -13.18 7.63
CA ARG A 176 11.66 -12.60 7.15
C ARG A 176 12.53 -13.61 6.42
N GLU A 177 12.69 -14.80 7.00
CA GLU A 177 13.43 -15.91 6.39
C GLU A 177 12.79 -16.33 5.05
N PHE A 178 11.46 -16.41 4.98
CA PHE A 178 10.74 -16.70 3.75
C PHE A 178 11.06 -15.67 2.65
N VAL A 179 11.00 -14.38 2.95
CA VAL A 179 11.28 -13.31 1.98
C VAL A 179 12.74 -13.34 1.54
N GLN A 180 13.67 -13.49 2.50
CA GLN A 180 15.11 -13.54 2.23
C GLN A 180 15.53 -14.79 1.44
N ALA A 181 14.94 -15.94 1.75
CA ALA A 181 15.21 -17.19 1.03
C ALA A 181 14.79 -17.14 -0.45
N ASN A 182 13.80 -16.30 -0.79
CA ASN A 182 13.42 -16.02 -2.17
C ASN A 182 14.27 -14.92 -2.83
N GLY A 183 15.19 -14.27 -2.10
CA GLY A 183 16.03 -13.18 -2.61
C GLY A 183 15.28 -11.87 -2.83
N TRP A 184 14.10 -11.69 -2.23
CA TRP A 184 13.29 -10.48 -2.40
C TRP A 184 13.73 -9.35 -1.48
N PRO A 185 13.63 -8.09 -1.95
CA PRO A 185 13.91 -6.93 -1.10
C PRO A 185 12.87 -6.82 0.01
N LEU A 186 13.35 -6.72 1.25
CA LEU A 186 12.54 -6.65 2.47
C LEU A 186 12.81 -5.34 3.18
N ALA A 187 11.75 -4.61 3.51
CA ALA A 187 11.84 -3.43 4.36
C ALA A 187 12.32 -3.80 5.77
N ARG A 188 13.19 -2.97 6.33
CA ARG A 188 13.65 -3.09 7.72
C ARG A 188 12.53 -2.75 8.70
N THR A 189 11.71 -1.78 8.31
CA THR A 189 10.56 -1.34 9.08
C THR A 189 9.45 -2.38 9.04
N VAL A 190 8.93 -2.72 10.22
CA VAL A 190 7.75 -3.57 10.40
C VAL A 190 6.61 -2.68 10.87
N VAL A 191 5.48 -2.75 10.20
CA VAL A 191 4.27 -2.06 10.64
C VAL A 191 3.52 -2.96 11.61
N ARG A 192 3.42 -2.48 12.85
CA ARG A 192 2.83 -3.27 13.94
C ARG A 192 1.31 -3.24 13.90
N HIS A 193 0.72 -4.34 14.37
CA HIS A 193 -0.73 -4.40 14.59
C HIS A 193 -1.14 -3.58 15.80
N TYR A 194 -1.94 -2.57 15.58
CA TYR A 194 -2.58 -1.81 16.66
C TYR A 194 -4.08 -1.64 16.40
N LYS A 195 -4.89 -1.90 17.38
CA LYS A 195 -6.35 -1.66 17.31
C LYS A 195 -6.70 -0.20 16.95
N VAL A 196 -5.79 0.73 17.18
CA VAL A 196 -5.99 2.12 16.79
C VAL A 196 -6.16 2.28 15.28
N HIS A 197 -5.48 1.48 14.45
CA HIS A 197 -5.65 1.54 12.99
C HIS A 197 -7.09 1.18 12.56
N THR A 198 -7.65 0.09 13.13
CA THR A 198 -9.02 -0.33 12.83
C THR A 198 -10.05 0.69 13.35
N ARG A 199 -9.82 1.24 14.55
CA ARG A 199 -10.72 2.26 15.14
C ARG A 199 -10.64 3.57 14.36
N ALA A 200 -9.45 4.00 14.01
CA ALA A 200 -9.23 5.24 13.26
C ALA A 200 -9.94 5.23 11.91
N ALA A 201 -9.91 4.10 11.18
CA ALA A 201 -10.68 3.96 9.94
C ALA A 201 -12.19 4.14 10.16
N ALA A 202 -12.74 3.60 11.26
CA ALA A 202 -14.15 3.75 11.62
C ALA A 202 -14.49 5.16 12.12
N GLU A 203 -13.54 5.84 12.76
CA GLU A 203 -13.68 7.20 13.31
C GLU A 203 -13.31 8.28 12.28
N GLY A 204 -12.92 7.91 11.07
CA GLY A 204 -12.51 8.84 10.03
C GLY A 204 -11.21 9.58 10.38
N ARG A 205 -10.17 8.87 10.83
CA ARG A 205 -8.86 9.44 11.17
C ARG A 205 -7.75 8.73 10.42
N VAL A 206 -6.69 9.45 10.10
CA VAL A 206 -5.43 8.89 9.62
C VAL A 206 -4.35 8.96 10.70
N VAL A 207 -3.25 8.25 10.51
CA VAL A 207 -2.22 8.07 11.55
C VAL A 207 -1.64 9.38 12.10
N THR A 208 -1.63 10.44 11.30
CA THR A 208 -1.16 11.78 11.71
C THR A 208 -2.11 12.47 12.69
N GLU A 209 -3.37 12.05 12.72
CA GLU A 209 -4.46 12.63 13.53
C GLU A 209 -4.77 11.79 14.78
N TYR A 210 -4.07 10.69 15.02
CA TYR A 210 -4.30 9.88 16.21
C TYR A 210 -4.02 10.66 17.48
N GLU A 211 -4.86 10.46 18.48
CA GLU A 211 -4.65 11.06 19.82
C GLU A 211 -3.25 10.72 20.35
N ALA A 212 -2.62 11.71 21.00
CA ALA A 212 -1.27 11.57 21.53
C ALA A 212 -1.24 10.66 22.77
N ASN A 213 -1.13 9.36 22.55
CA ASN A 213 -0.84 8.37 23.57
C ASN A 213 0.29 7.45 23.11
N ARG A 214 0.83 6.64 24.02
CA ARG A 214 1.98 5.77 23.72
C ARG A 214 1.76 4.86 22.51
N VAL A 215 0.59 4.24 22.40
CA VAL A 215 0.27 3.30 21.31
C VAL A 215 0.16 4.05 19.97
N SER A 216 -0.54 5.17 19.97
CA SER A 216 -0.71 6.01 18.78
C SER A 216 0.62 6.59 18.29
N LEU A 217 1.50 7.01 19.20
CA LEU A 217 2.83 7.48 18.84
C LEU A 217 3.68 6.36 18.21
N GLN A 218 3.61 5.14 18.76
CA GLN A 218 4.30 3.99 18.19
C GLN A 218 3.72 3.59 16.81
N ALA A 219 2.41 3.64 16.65
CA ALA A 219 1.75 3.39 15.37
C ALA A 219 2.18 4.42 14.31
N ARG A 220 2.20 5.71 14.69
CA ARG A 220 2.68 6.81 13.85
C ARG A 220 4.16 6.63 13.47
N GLU A 221 5.00 6.29 14.42
CA GLU A 221 6.44 6.06 14.22
C GLU A 221 6.71 5.00 13.14
N ASP A 222 5.96 3.90 13.10
CA ASP A 222 6.12 2.85 12.10
C ASP A 222 5.92 3.40 10.67
N PHE A 223 4.88 4.20 10.46
CA PHE A 223 4.61 4.80 9.15
C PHE A 223 5.63 5.87 8.74
N TYR A 224 6.12 6.69 9.68
CA TYR A 224 7.19 7.65 9.37
C TYR A 224 8.49 6.94 9.00
N LYS A 225 8.87 5.90 9.76
CA LYS A 225 10.06 5.09 9.44
C LYS A 225 9.93 4.43 8.07
N LEU A 226 8.78 3.83 7.78
CA LEU A 226 8.52 3.21 6.48
C LEU A 226 8.59 4.25 5.36
N SER A 227 7.95 5.41 5.54
CA SER A 227 7.98 6.49 4.54
C SER A 227 9.39 7.00 4.24
N LEU A 228 10.25 7.11 5.26
CA LEU A 228 11.67 7.46 5.09
C LEU A 228 12.44 6.37 4.34
N GLU A 229 12.27 5.12 4.73
CA GLU A 229 12.92 3.98 4.07
C GLU A 229 12.55 3.85 2.59
N LEU A 230 11.28 4.05 2.26
CA LEU A 230 10.81 4.06 0.88
C LEU A 230 11.38 5.23 0.05
N ALA A 231 11.60 6.39 0.67
CA ALA A 231 12.22 7.55 0.00
C ALA A 231 13.68 7.29 -0.37
N ASP A 232 14.42 6.54 0.45
CA ASP A 232 15.81 6.14 0.19
C ASP A 232 15.93 4.99 -0.83
N GLY A 233 14.82 4.59 -1.45
CA GLY A 233 14.76 3.52 -2.43
C GLY A 233 14.90 2.13 -1.85
N GLY A 234 14.63 1.97 -0.55
CA GLY A 234 14.65 0.67 0.14
C GLY A 234 16.07 0.09 0.33
N ARG A 235 17.09 0.94 0.44
CA ARG A 235 18.49 0.54 0.68
C ARG A 235 18.78 0.28 2.15
#